data_05676a227a064b3aaf050a4d6080d1ff
#
_entry.id   05676a227a064b3aaf050a4d6080d1ff
#
_cell.length_a   1.000
_cell.length_b   1.000
_cell.length_c   1.000
_cell.angle_alpha   90.00
_cell.angle_beta   90.00
_cell.angle_gamma   90.00
#
_symmetry.space_group_name_H-M   'P 1'
#
loop_
_entity.id
_entity.type
_entity.pdbx_description
1 polymer ?
#
loop_
_entity_poly.entity_id
_entity_poly.type
_entity_poly.pdbx_seq_one_letter_code
_entity_poly.pdbx_strand_id
1 'polypeptide(L)'
;MLITAVALFGGWAFYERSFVKQPVERVLKQHAEITQYDVKWDPDTLQVKLKTKNGTNISSLVKQVSDELQQNSSGKKIQLEYWNEQSTPNIDQLWSRAMFDVADAMVHQKYSDIPVRLKELQQQHPGIQIQTEMDARYVYIQIKDGQGSKTILLPLQASPVGVWPNEKATAIRS
;
A
#
# COMPACT_ATOMS: atom_id res chain seq x y z
N MET A 1 37.43 17.27 -20.65
CA MET A 1 36.96 16.45 -19.53
C MET A 1 35.65 16.95 -18.87
N LEU A 2 35.42 18.25 -18.69
CA LEU A 2 34.16 18.76 -18.09
C LEU A 2 32.88 18.47 -18.93
N ILE A 3 32.97 18.56 -20.24
CA ILE A 3 31.87 18.34 -21.17
C ILE A 3 31.37 16.87 -21.14
N THR A 4 32.31 15.93 -21.00
CA THR A 4 31.95 14.48 -20.93
C THR A 4 31.25 14.12 -19.62
N ALA A 5 31.62 14.74 -18.51
CA ALA A 5 30.96 14.55 -17.23
C ALA A 5 29.53 15.10 -17.24
N VAL A 6 29.33 16.30 -17.80
CA VAL A 6 27.99 16.92 -17.95
C VAL A 6 27.10 16.08 -18.86
N ALA A 7 27.63 15.52 -19.95
CA ALA A 7 26.87 14.65 -20.85
C ALA A 7 26.47 13.32 -20.19
N LEU A 8 27.34 12.72 -19.39
CA LEU A 8 27.08 11.48 -18.66
C LEU A 8 26.07 11.69 -17.52
N PHE A 9 26.26 12.73 -16.70
CA PHE A 9 25.35 13.02 -15.59
C PHE A 9 24.01 13.59 -16.07
N GLY A 10 24.02 14.46 -17.08
CA GLY A 10 22.80 15.00 -17.69
C GLY A 10 22.02 13.93 -18.45
N GLY A 11 22.70 13.05 -19.17
CA GLY A 11 22.09 11.90 -19.86
C GLY A 11 21.48 10.89 -18.89
N TRP A 12 22.15 10.61 -17.78
CA TRP A 12 21.63 9.74 -16.72
C TRP A 12 20.36 10.31 -16.07
N ALA A 13 20.39 11.59 -15.66
CA ALA A 13 19.24 12.25 -15.03
C ALA A 13 18.03 12.34 -15.99
N PHE A 14 18.29 12.62 -17.27
CA PHE A 14 17.27 12.65 -18.31
C PHE A 14 16.67 11.25 -18.54
N TYR A 15 17.51 10.22 -18.63
CA TYR A 15 17.09 8.83 -18.79
C TYR A 15 16.23 8.39 -17.62
N GLU A 16 16.68 8.57 -16.39
CA GLU A 16 15.93 8.20 -15.18
C GLU A 16 14.58 8.90 -15.11
N ARG A 17 14.52 10.19 -15.42
CA ARG A 17 13.27 10.95 -15.40
C ARG A 17 12.30 10.52 -16.51
N SER A 18 12.79 10.36 -17.73
CA SER A 18 11.94 10.15 -18.91
C SER A 18 11.50 8.69 -19.06
N PHE A 19 12.35 7.73 -18.75
CA PHE A 19 12.11 6.32 -19.03
C PHE A 19 11.73 5.50 -17.79
N VAL A 20 11.97 6.02 -16.58
CA VAL A 20 11.66 5.29 -15.35
C VAL A 20 10.54 5.98 -14.57
N LYS A 21 10.64 7.28 -14.29
CA LYS A 21 9.66 7.99 -13.43
C LYS A 21 8.38 8.36 -14.15
N GLN A 22 8.46 8.90 -15.37
CA GLN A 22 7.27 9.34 -16.13
C GLN A 22 6.26 8.22 -16.43
N PRO A 23 6.65 6.99 -16.81
CA PRO A 23 5.68 5.92 -17.03
C PRO A 23 4.86 5.59 -15.79
N VAL A 24 5.51 5.51 -14.62
CA VAL A 24 4.85 5.25 -13.33
C VAL A 24 3.86 6.36 -12.97
N GLU A 25 4.28 7.63 -13.08
CA GLU A 25 3.37 8.75 -12.83
C GLU A 25 2.19 8.80 -13.80
N ARG A 26 2.40 8.39 -15.05
CA ARG A 26 1.34 8.33 -16.05
C ARG A 26 0.28 7.30 -15.66
N VAL A 27 0.70 6.11 -15.25
CA VAL A 27 -0.19 5.07 -14.72
C VAL A 27 -1.04 5.64 -13.60
N LEU A 28 -0.43 6.25 -12.59
CA LEU A 28 -1.17 6.78 -11.44
C LEU A 28 -2.15 7.91 -11.80
N LYS A 29 -1.79 8.76 -12.77
CA LYS A 29 -2.65 9.86 -13.25
C LYS A 29 -3.81 9.40 -14.13
N GLN A 30 -3.72 8.24 -14.76
CA GLN A 30 -4.79 7.70 -15.61
C GLN A 30 -6.00 7.21 -14.82
N HIS A 31 -5.79 6.83 -13.54
CA HIS A 31 -6.87 6.37 -12.67
C HIS A 31 -7.56 7.56 -11.98
N ALA A 32 -8.73 7.93 -12.48
CA ALA A 32 -9.50 9.07 -11.98
C ALA A 32 -9.97 8.92 -10.52
N GLU A 33 -9.95 7.70 -9.99
CA GLU A 33 -10.25 7.35 -8.60
C GLU A 33 -9.12 7.77 -7.64
N ILE A 34 -7.88 7.85 -8.12
CA ILE A 34 -6.72 8.27 -7.32
C ILE A 34 -6.76 9.80 -7.19
N THR A 35 -6.88 10.29 -5.97
CA THR A 35 -6.91 11.73 -5.68
C THR A 35 -5.55 12.30 -5.32
N GLN A 36 -4.71 11.48 -4.68
CA GLN A 36 -3.34 11.81 -4.32
C GLN A 36 -2.48 10.55 -4.37
N TYR A 37 -1.20 10.72 -4.65
CA TYR A 37 -0.21 9.65 -4.56
C TYR A 37 1.15 10.21 -4.14
N ASP A 38 1.95 9.36 -3.51
CA ASP A 38 3.36 9.59 -3.21
C ASP A 38 4.17 8.39 -3.70
N VAL A 39 5.33 8.64 -4.30
CA VAL A 39 6.16 7.60 -4.91
C VAL A 39 7.58 7.71 -4.38
N LYS A 40 8.03 6.67 -3.68
CA LYS A 40 9.42 6.53 -3.23
C LYS A 40 10.14 5.48 -4.06
N TRP A 41 11.32 5.86 -4.52
CA TRP A 41 12.17 5.06 -5.38
C TRP A 41 13.35 4.52 -4.57
N ASP A 42 13.28 3.25 -4.19
CA ASP A 42 14.41 2.52 -3.62
C ASP A 42 15.14 1.71 -4.71
N PRO A 43 16.36 1.23 -4.48
CA PRO A 43 17.12 0.48 -5.48
C PRO A 43 16.33 -0.71 -6.07
N ASP A 44 15.66 -1.49 -5.24
CA ASP A 44 14.96 -2.72 -5.63
C ASP A 44 13.44 -2.62 -5.51
N THR A 45 12.93 -1.53 -4.92
CA THR A 45 11.51 -1.41 -4.59
C THR A 45 10.95 -0.06 -5.04
N LEU A 46 9.74 -0.09 -5.55
CA LEU A 46 8.91 1.07 -5.81
C LEU A 46 7.77 1.09 -4.79
N GLN A 47 7.86 2.02 -3.83
CA GLN A 47 6.79 2.21 -2.84
C GLN A 47 5.84 3.28 -3.37
N VAL A 48 4.57 2.93 -3.48
CA VAL A 48 3.52 3.85 -3.95
C VAL A 48 2.44 3.94 -2.91
N LYS A 49 2.23 5.13 -2.37
CA LYS A 49 1.18 5.43 -1.42
C LYS A 49 0.03 6.11 -2.13
N LEU A 50 -1.18 5.60 -1.97
CA LEU A 50 -2.36 6.04 -2.70
C LEU A 50 -3.43 6.59 -1.76
N LYS A 51 -4.14 7.64 -2.23
CA LYS A 51 -5.40 8.11 -1.68
C LYS A 51 -6.44 8.08 -2.78
N THR A 52 -7.63 7.59 -2.48
CA THR A 52 -8.70 7.46 -3.47
C THR A 52 -9.95 8.23 -3.06
N LYS A 53 -10.87 8.39 -4.00
CA LYS A 53 -12.21 8.88 -3.74
C LYS A 53 -12.98 7.94 -2.82
N ASN A 54 -13.90 8.48 -2.03
CA ASN A 54 -14.81 7.67 -1.24
C ASN A 54 -15.67 6.78 -2.15
N GLY A 55 -15.88 5.53 -1.73
CA GLY A 55 -16.67 4.57 -2.50
C GLY A 55 -15.92 3.83 -3.61
N THR A 56 -14.63 4.10 -3.79
CA THR A 56 -13.79 3.34 -4.74
C THR A 56 -13.70 1.87 -4.31
N ASN A 57 -13.83 0.97 -5.28
CA ASN A 57 -13.52 -0.45 -5.06
C ASN A 57 -11.99 -0.61 -5.01
N ILE A 58 -11.46 -0.75 -3.79
CA ILE A 58 -10.02 -0.73 -3.53
C ILE A 58 -9.31 -1.95 -4.13
N SER A 59 -9.89 -3.15 -4.00
CA SER A 59 -9.26 -4.37 -4.51
C SER A 59 -9.13 -4.33 -6.04
N SER A 60 -10.16 -3.90 -6.73
CA SER A 60 -10.15 -3.76 -8.18
C SER A 60 -9.13 -2.71 -8.64
N LEU A 61 -9.12 -1.52 -8.01
CA LEU A 61 -8.17 -0.46 -8.35
C LEU A 61 -6.73 -0.88 -8.07
N VAL A 62 -6.45 -1.42 -6.89
CA VAL A 62 -5.09 -1.85 -6.51
C VAL A 62 -4.59 -2.95 -7.45
N LYS A 63 -5.46 -3.88 -7.86
CA LYS A 63 -5.11 -4.91 -8.84
C LYS A 63 -4.69 -4.28 -10.17
N GLN A 64 -5.50 -3.38 -10.74
CA GLN A 64 -5.21 -2.71 -12.01
C GLN A 64 -3.92 -1.90 -11.92
N VAL A 65 -3.80 -1.04 -10.92
CA VAL A 65 -2.61 -0.21 -10.68
C VAL A 65 -1.36 -1.08 -10.50
N SER A 66 -1.45 -2.17 -9.74
CA SER A 66 -0.31 -3.10 -9.56
C SER A 66 0.14 -3.74 -10.85
N ASP A 67 -0.81 -4.18 -11.71
CA ASP A 67 -0.50 -4.81 -12.99
C ASP A 67 0.17 -3.83 -13.95
N GLU A 68 -0.33 -2.60 -14.02
CA GLU A 68 0.23 -1.55 -14.87
C GLU A 68 1.60 -1.06 -14.35
N LEU A 69 1.75 -0.89 -13.04
CA LEU A 69 3.03 -0.52 -12.44
C LEU A 69 4.09 -1.61 -12.64
N GLN A 70 3.71 -2.89 -12.54
CA GLN A 70 4.64 -4.00 -12.76
C GLN A 70 5.25 -3.96 -14.17
N GLN A 71 4.47 -3.57 -15.16
CA GLN A 71 4.93 -3.41 -16.56
C GLN A 71 5.83 -2.19 -16.74
N ASN A 72 5.70 -1.17 -15.88
CA ASN A 72 6.37 0.14 -16.02
C ASN A 72 7.44 0.41 -14.96
N SER A 73 7.71 -0.51 -14.03
CA SER A 73 8.61 -0.30 -12.90
C SER A 73 10.06 -0.69 -13.13
N SER A 74 10.43 -1.03 -14.36
CA SER A 74 11.80 -1.50 -14.70
C SER A 74 12.26 -2.70 -13.85
N GLY A 75 11.35 -3.62 -13.53
CA GLY A 75 11.63 -4.83 -12.75
C GLY A 75 11.69 -4.64 -11.23
N LYS A 76 11.40 -3.45 -10.73
CA LYS A 76 11.35 -3.19 -9.27
C LYS A 76 10.14 -3.89 -8.63
N LYS A 77 10.31 -4.33 -7.38
CA LYS A 77 9.21 -4.86 -6.58
C LYS A 77 8.26 -3.72 -6.21
N ILE A 78 6.97 -3.89 -6.53
CA ILE A 78 5.95 -2.90 -6.20
C ILE A 78 5.44 -3.13 -4.78
N GLN A 79 5.43 -2.06 -3.98
CA GLN A 79 4.77 -2.01 -2.67
C GLN A 79 3.71 -0.92 -2.69
N LEU A 80 2.45 -1.32 -2.54
CA LEU A 80 1.35 -0.38 -2.46
C LEU A 80 0.93 -0.18 -1.00
N GLU A 81 0.77 1.07 -0.61
CA GLU A 81 0.25 1.49 0.67
C GLU A 81 -0.97 2.39 0.48
N TYR A 82 -1.82 2.47 1.50
CA TYR A 82 -2.99 3.33 1.48
C TYR A 82 -2.84 4.50 2.45
N TRP A 83 -3.32 5.67 2.05
CA TRP A 83 -3.26 6.87 2.87
C TRP A 83 -4.50 6.97 3.76
N ASN A 84 -4.33 6.78 5.06
CA ASN A 84 -5.42 6.68 6.03
C ASN A 84 -5.63 7.97 6.85
N GLU A 85 -5.68 9.14 6.19
CA GLU A 85 -5.91 10.41 6.90
C GLU A 85 -7.31 10.55 7.53
N GLN A 86 -8.26 9.73 7.10
CA GLN A 86 -9.64 9.74 7.59
C GLN A 86 -9.89 8.68 8.67
N SER A 87 -8.84 8.09 9.23
CA SER A 87 -9.00 7.15 10.34
C SER A 87 -9.42 7.89 11.61
N THR A 88 -10.41 7.35 12.31
CA THR A 88 -10.82 7.87 13.61
C THR A 88 -10.09 7.17 14.75
N PRO A 89 -9.99 7.77 15.94
CA PRO A 89 -9.42 7.10 17.12
C PRO A 89 -10.09 5.75 17.44
N ASN A 90 -11.40 5.65 17.18
CA ASN A 90 -12.15 4.41 17.38
C ASN A 90 -11.71 3.30 16.42
N ILE A 91 -11.54 3.64 15.14
CA ILE A 91 -11.00 2.71 14.14
C ILE A 91 -9.57 2.32 14.47
N ASP A 92 -8.72 3.27 14.89
CA ASP A 92 -7.32 3.00 15.23
C ASP A 92 -7.19 2.09 16.46
N GLN A 93 -8.04 2.30 17.47
CA GLN A 93 -8.07 1.43 18.64
C GLN A 93 -8.52 0.00 18.27
N LEU A 94 -9.55 -0.13 17.45
CA LEU A 94 -10.02 -1.44 16.97
C LEU A 94 -8.91 -2.13 16.18
N TRP A 95 -8.28 -1.42 15.24
CA TRP A 95 -7.19 -1.97 14.45
C TRP A 95 -6.01 -2.41 15.32
N SER A 96 -5.63 -1.63 16.32
CA SER A 96 -4.53 -1.98 17.24
C SER A 96 -4.76 -3.30 17.97
N ARG A 97 -6.00 -3.69 18.21
CA ARG A 97 -6.35 -5.00 18.78
C ARG A 97 -6.36 -6.10 17.70
N ALA A 98 -6.97 -5.81 16.56
CA ALA A 98 -7.11 -6.76 15.46
C ALA A 98 -5.77 -7.14 14.82
N MET A 99 -4.80 -6.22 14.78
CA MET A 99 -3.55 -6.40 14.05
C MET A 99 -2.72 -7.61 14.54
N PHE A 100 -2.81 -8.00 15.81
CA PHE A 100 -2.08 -9.15 16.34
C PHE A 100 -2.64 -10.46 15.79
N ASP A 101 -3.96 -10.63 15.78
CA ASP A 101 -4.61 -11.81 15.21
C ASP A 101 -4.41 -11.88 13.70
N VAL A 102 -4.48 -10.72 13.03
CA VAL A 102 -4.20 -10.62 11.59
C VAL A 102 -2.75 -10.96 11.28
N ALA A 103 -1.80 -10.45 12.08
CA ALA A 103 -0.39 -10.77 11.91
C ALA A 103 -0.11 -12.27 12.09
N ASP A 104 -0.67 -12.88 13.11
CA ASP A 104 -0.55 -14.32 13.34
C ASP A 104 -1.10 -15.13 12.15
N ALA A 105 -2.29 -14.78 11.68
CA ALA A 105 -2.90 -15.41 10.51
C ALA A 105 -2.05 -15.27 9.24
N MET A 106 -1.46 -14.08 9.02
CA MET A 106 -0.58 -13.82 7.88
C MET A 106 0.71 -14.65 7.95
N VAL A 107 1.37 -14.69 9.11
CA VAL A 107 2.61 -15.46 9.31
C VAL A 107 2.39 -16.95 9.10
N HIS A 108 1.27 -17.49 9.57
CA HIS A 108 0.93 -18.90 9.43
C HIS A 108 0.15 -19.22 8.15
N GLN A 109 -0.04 -18.24 7.25
CA GLN A 109 -0.81 -18.38 6.00
C GLN A 109 -2.25 -18.87 6.21
N LYS A 110 -2.83 -18.59 7.38
CA LYS A 110 -4.22 -18.90 7.74
C LYS A 110 -5.16 -17.76 7.34
N TYR A 111 -5.14 -17.39 6.07
CA TYR A 111 -5.88 -16.21 5.58
C TYR A 111 -7.37 -16.28 5.82
N SER A 112 -7.95 -17.48 5.88
CA SER A 112 -9.37 -17.71 6.19
C SER A 112 -9.76 -17.27 7.61
N ASP A 113 -8.81 -17.20 8.55
CA ASP A 113 -9.07 -16.80 9.93
C ASP A 113 -9.26 -15.28 10.05
N ILE A 114 -8.68 -14.50 9.12
CA ILE A 114 -8.75 -13.03 9.13
C ILE A 114 -10.20 -12.53 9.11
N PRO A 115 -11.06 -12.88 8.13
CA PRO A 115 -12.44 -12.42 8.13
C PRO A 115 -13.24 -12.91 9.32
N VAL A 116 -12.94 -14.09 9.87
CA VAL A 116 -13.63 -14.64 11.05
C VAL A 116 -13.34 -13.76 12.27
N ARG A 117 -12.07 -13.50 12.56
CA ARG A 117 -11.65 -12.65 13.68
C ARG A 117 -12.16 -11.22 13.58
N LEU A 118 -12.07 -10.64 12.39
CA LEU A 118 -12.56 -9.29 12.15
C LEU A 118 -14.08 -9.18 12.30
N LYS A 119 -14.83 -10.22 11.92
CA LYS A 119 -16.28 -10.26 12.12
C LYS A 119 -16.66 -10.37 13.62
N GLU A 120 -15.92 -11.14 14.41
CA GLU A 120 -16.11 -11.22 15.87
C GLU A 120 -15.88 -9.83 16.51
N LEU A 121 -14.84 -9.13 16.12
CA LEU A 121 -14.55 -7.76 16.59
C LEU A 121 -15.65 -6.77 16.16
N GLN A 122 -16.14 -6.86 14.92
CA GLN A 122 -17.23 -6.01 14.44
C GLN A 122 -18.50 -6.19 15.28
N GLN A 123 -18.83 -7.42 15.68
CA GLN A 123 -20.02 -7.69 16.51
C GLN A 123 -19.93 -7.03 17.89
N GLN A 124 -18.72 -6.84 18.42
CA GLN A 124 -18.47 -6.21 19.71
C GLN A 124 -18.46 -4.67 19.65
N HIS A 125 -18.44 -4.10 18.43
CA HIS A 125 -18.33 -2.65 18.20
C HIS A 125 -19.48 -2.17 17.29
N PRO A 126 -20.66 -1.91 17.85
CA PRO A 126 -21.80 -1.38 17.10
C PRO A 126 -21.42 -0.08 16.37
N GLY A 127 -21.79 0.03 15.08
CA GLY A 127 -21.46 1.19 14.24
C GLY A 127 -20.16 1.05 13.42
N ILE A 128 -19.35 0.02 13.68
CA ILE A 128 -18.20 -0.29 12.84
C ILE A 128 -18.60 -1.31 11.76
N GLN A 129 -18.18 -1.04 10.54
CA GLN A 129 -18.29 -1.95 9.41
C GLN A 129 -16.89 -2.37 8.96
N ILE A 130 -16.69 -3.67 8.80
CA ILE A 130 -15.42 -4.23 8.33
C ILE A 130 -15.69 -5.06 7.08
N GLN A 131 -14.94 -4.79 6.02
CA GLN A 131 -14.94 -5.56 4.79
C GLN A 131 -13.55 -6.16 4.58
N THR A 132 -13.50 -7.43 4.21
CA THR A 132 -12.25 -8.16 3.96
C THR A 132 -12.35 -8.83 2.59
N GLU A 133 -11.38 -8.58 1.75
CA GLU A 133 -11.22 -9.20 0.43
C GLU A 133 -9.80 -9.72 0.29
N MET A 134 -9.58 -10.65 -0.64
CA MET A 134 -8.25 -11.20 -0.93
C MET A 134 -8.12 -11.49 -2.42
N ASP A 135 -6.95 -11.22 -2.96
CA ASP A 135 -6.52 -11.69 -4.29
C ASP A 135 -5.20 -12.47 -4.21
N ALA A 136 -4.54 -12.70 -5.32
CA ALA A 136 -3.27 -13.44 -5.37
C ALA A 136 -2.08 -12.67 -4.75
N ARG A 137 -2.22 -11.39 -4.44
CA ARG A 137 -1.12 -10.50 -3.98
C ARG A 137 -1.36 -9.89 -2.61
N TYR A 138 -2.61 -9.57 -2.28
CA TYR A 138 -2.96 -8.82 -1.07
C TYR A 138 -4.19 -9.39 -0.37
N VAL A 139 -4.21 -9.22 0.95
CA VAL A 139 -5.44 -9.15 1.73
C VAL A 139 -5.80 -7.68 1.92
N TYR A 140 -7.04 -7.33 1.64
CA TYR A 140 -7.63 -5.99 1.75
C TYR A 140 -8.54 -5.95 2.95
N ILE A 141 -8.34 -4.99 3.83
CA ILE A 141 -9.21 -4.78 4.99
C ILE A 141 -9.66 -3.33 4.97
N GLN A 142 -10.97 -3.10 4.93
CA GLN A 142 -11.57 -1.78 5.07
C GLN A 142 -12.38 -1.72 6.36
N ILE A 143 -12.13 -0.69 7.18
CA ILE A 143 -12.83 -0.43 8.44
C ILE A 143 -13.48 0.94 8.33
N LYS A 144 -14.78 1.06 8.64
CA LYS A 144 -15.56 2.30 8.61
C LYS A 144 -16.39 2.41 9.88
N ASP A 145 -16.55 3.62 10.43
CA ASP A 145 -17.37 3.91 11.62
C ASP A 145 -18.42 5.01 11.40
N GLY A 146 -18.72 5.35 10.14
CA GLY A 146 -19.65 6.44 9.80
C GLY A 146 -19.03 7.83 9.82
N GLN A 147 -17.93 8.06 10.52
CA GLN A 147 -17.18 9.32 10.57
C GLN A 147 -15.89 9.25 9.77
N GLY A 148 -15.30 8.06 9.71
CA GLY A 148 -14.04 7.86 9.02
C GLY A 148 -13.88 6.47 8.44
N SER A 149 -12.73 6.25 7.83
CA SER A 149 -12.37 4.96 7.24
C SER A 149 -10.86 4.70 7.30
N LYS A 150 -10.51 3.44 7.39
CA LYS A 150 -9.13 2.94 7.31
C LYS A 150 -9.07 1.79 6.33
N THR A 151 -8.12 1.86 5.40
CA THR A 151 -7.83 0.80 4.44
C THR A 151 -6.45 0.23 4.69
N ILE A 152 -6.35 -1.07 4.83
CA ILE A 152 -5.11 -1.79 5.07
C ILE A 152 -4.88 -2.76 3.90
N LEU A 153 -3.68 -2.73 3.34
CA LEU A 153 -3.21 -3.63 2.29
C LEU A 153 -2.10 -4.51 2.87
N LEU A 154 -2.33 -5.81 2.94
CA LEU A 154 -1.37 -6.77 3.48
C LEU A 154 -0.85 -7.65 2.35
N PRO A 155 0.44 -7.54 1.97
CA PRO A 155 1.00 -8.37 0.90
C PRO A 155 1.08 -9.84 1.35
N LEU A 156 0.66 -10.77 0.48
CA LEU A 156 0.72 -12.22 0.73
C LEU A 156 2.15 -12.76 0.67
N GLN A 157 3.02 -12.12 -0.09
CA GLN A 157 4.44 -12.45 -0.09
C GLN A 157 5.13 -11.57 0.93
N ALA A 158 5.71 -12.20 1.96
CA ALA A 158 6.53 -11.49 2.93
C ALA A 158 7.66 -10.76 2.21
N SER A 159 7.67 -9.42 2.28
CA SER A 159 8.89 -8.67 2.07
C SER A 159 9.85 -9.07 3.19
N PRO A 160 11.09 -9.43 2.91
CA PRO A 160 12.05 -9.63 3.98
C PRO A 160 12.14 -8.32 4.77
N VAL A 161 11.75 -8.39 6.05
CA VAL A 161 11.72 -7.24 6.98
C VAL A 161 10.87 -6.07 6.45
N GLY A 162 9.60 -6.31 6.18
CA GLY A 162 8.65 -5.26 5.91
C GLY A 162 8.09 -4.71 7.21
N VAL A 163 8.38 -3.45 7.46
CA VAL A 163 7.67 -2.66 8.46
C VAL A 163 6.17 -2.73 8.10
N TRP A 164 5.36 -3.17 9.06
CA TRP A 164 3.91 -3.11 8.93
C TRP A 164 3.49 -1.67 8.62
N PRO A 165 2.55 -1.43 7.70
CA PRO A 165 2.18 -0.07 7.36
C PRO A 165 1.70 0.64 8.62
N ASN A 166 2.52 1.54 9.14
CA ASN A 166 2.34 2.55 10.19
C ASN A 166 3.48 2.63 11.22
N GLU A 167 4.51 1.78 11.18
CA GLU A 167 5.67 1.97 12.05
C GLU A 167 6.82 2.64 11.28
N LYS A 168 7.28 3.78 11.80
CA LYS A 168 8.54 4.38 11.36
C LYS A 168 9.66 3.41 11.73
N ALA A 169 10.38 2.91 10.73
CA ALA A 169 11.58 2.12 10.97
C ALA A 169 12.57 2.94 11.80
N THR A 170 12.63 2.67 13.09
CA THR A 170 13.73 3.14 13.93
C THR A 170 14.92 2.28 13.59
N ALA A 171 15.82 2.79 12.76
CA ALA A 171 17.08 2.13 12.46
C ALA A 171 17.85 1.94 13.78
N ILE A 172 17.90 0.71 14.26
CA ILE A 172 18.82 0.32 15.32
C ILE A 172 20.21 0.29 14.66
N ARG A 173 20.97 1.37 14.85
CA ARG A 173 22.41 1.37 14.61
C ARG A 173 23.07 0.66 15.78
N SER A 174 23.58 -0.52 15.54
CA SER A 174 24.62 -1.14 16.38
C SER A 174 25.99 -0.66 15.93
#